data_f108103eb6aae02eb703203c2561266a
#
_entry.id   f108103eb6aae02eb703203c2561266a
#
_cell.length_a   1.000
_cell.length_b   1.000
_cell.length_c   1.000
_cell.angle_alpha   90.00
_cell.angle_beta   90.00
_cell.angle_gamma   90.00
#
_symmetry.space_group_name_H-M   'P 1'
#
loop_
_entity.id
_entity.type
_entity.pdbx_description
1 polymer ?
#
loop_
_entity_poly.entity_id
_entity_poly.type
_entity_poly.pdbx_seq_one_letter_code
_entity_poly.pdbx_strand_id
1 'polypeptide(L)'
;NLEIYEVPPSSDYATLTRHDPSKISLWGTYFKLTGKDPLPIKTYVDYGLEKPTEEEYIIDPMTSVLEYLGSMKKGEQVWIQIMIQAYKTEGLQEGKWALPFRKKKDVLKEETLKMIKDIRDTAEPKEEGGYPRLLTKGEKDKIAAIERSMAKFPFEVMIRGLYIATKESFNPIGITGLIGSFRQ
;
A
#
# COMPACT_ATOMS: atom_id res chain seq x y z
N ASN A 1 -10.57 -20.60 -5.43
CA ASN A 1 -11.13 -20.28 -6.75
C ASN A 1 -11.50 -18.80 -6.76
N LEU A 2 -11.02 -18.05 -7.76
CA LEU A 2 -11.43 -16.67 -8.00
C LEU A 2 -12.58 -16.71 -9.00
N GLU A 3 -13.74 -16.22 -8.60
CA GLU A 3 -14.89 -16.08 -9.49
C GLU A 3 -15.01 -14.65 -9.94
N ILE A 4 -15.06 -14.43 -11.24
CA ILE A 4 -15.17 -13.10 -11.85
C ILE A 4 -16.45 -13.08 -12.67
N TYR A 5 -17.34 -12.15 -12.34
CA TYR A 5 -18.60 -11.94 -13.04
C TYR A 5 -18.64 -10.54 -13.64
N GLU A 6 -19.20 -10.45 -14.83
CA GLU A 6 -19.54 -9.15 -15.41
C GLU A 6 -20.73 -8.56 -14.66
N VAL A 7 -20.61 -7.30 -14.24
CA VAL A 7 -21.68 -6.58 -13.56
C VAL A 7 -22.70 -6.12 -14.60
N PRO A 8 -23.98 -6.51 -14.51
CA PRO A 8 -25.02 -6.03 -15.43
C PRO A 8 -25.13 -4.49 -15.36
N PRO A 9 -25.38 -3.80 -16.48
CA PRO A 9 -25.50 -2.35 -16.51
C PRO A 9 -26.53 -1.78 -15.52
N SER A 10 -27.55 -2.54 -15.19
CA SER A 10 -28.59 -2.16 -14.19
C SER A 10 -28.08 -2.19 -12.75
N SER A 11 -27.00 -2.88 -12.48
CA SER A 11 -26.36 -3.01 -11.16
C SER A 11 -24.99 -2.34 -11.10
N ASP A 12 -24.53 -1.76 -12.21
CA ASP A 12 -23.24 -1.06 -12.26
C ASP A 12 -23.35 0.28 -11.56
N TYR A 13 -22.81 0.36 -10.34
CA TYR A 13 -22.79 1.59 -9.54
C TYR A 13 -22.05 2.72 -10.22
N ALA A 14 -21.06 2.46 -11.06
CA ALA A 14 -20.34 3.49 -11.78
C ALA A 14 -21.26 4.21 -12.80
N THR A 15 -22.19 3.47 -13.41
CA THR A 15 -23.19 4.00 -14.31
C THR A 15 -24.36 4.67 -13.56
N LEU A 16 -24.79 4.04 -12.45
CA LEU A 16 -25.91 4.52 -11.64
C LEU A 16 -25.56 5.79 -10.83
N THR A 17 -24.31 5.94 -10.42
CA THR A 17 -23.82 7.08 -9.66
C THR A 17 -23.08 8.10 -10.52
N ARG A 18 -23.53 8.30 -11.75
CA ARG A 18 -22.99 9.35 -12.62
C ARG A 18 -23.01 10.67 -11.87
N HIS A 19 -21.81 11.27 -11.72
CA HIS A 19 -21.64 12.46 -10.92
C HIS A 19 -22.52 13.61 -11.43
N ASP A 20 -23.53 13.94 -10.65
CA ASP A 20 -24.35 15.14 -10.81
C ASP A 20 -24.07 16.04 -9.59
N PRO A 21 -23.33 17.15 -9.78
CA PRO A 21 -22.97 18.03 -8.66
C PRO A 21 -24.17 18.65 -7.95
N SER A 22 -25.36 18.68 -8.58
CA SER A 22 -26.57 19.19 -7.96
C SER A 22 -27.15 18.22 -6.92
N LYS A 23 -26.95 16.93 -7.09
CA LYS A 23 -27.54 15.86 -6.26
C LYS A 23 -26.55 15.14 -5.36
N ILE A 24 -25.29 15.05 -5.79
CA ILE A 24 -24.26 14.22 -5.18
C ILE A 24 -23.08 15.08 -4.76
N SER A 25 -22.59 14.86 -3.55
CA SER A 25 -21.30 15.33 -3.07
C SER A 25 -20.29 14.20 -3.16
N LEU A 26 -19.13 14.48 -3.73
CA LEU A 26 -18.04 13.52 -3.92
C LEU A 26 -16.76 14.10 -3.36
N TRP A 27 -16.07 13.29 -2.57
CA TRP A 27 -14.72 13.55 -2.11
C TRP A 27 -13.83 12.33 -2.40
N GLY A 28 -12.58 12.55 -2.77
CA GLY A 28 -11.66 11.46 -3.08
C GLY A 28 -10.23 11.78 -2.72
N THR A 29 -9.48 10.71 -2.42
CA THR A 29 -8.05 10.79 -2.11
C THR A 29 -7.30 9.57 -2.62
N TYR A 30 -5.99 9.71 -2.74
CA TYR A 30 -5.07 8.61 -2.98
C TYR A 30 -4.27 8.34 -1.70
N PHE A 31 -4.11 7.05 -1.39
CA PHE A 31 -3.24 6.61 -0.30
C PHE A 31 -1.85 6.35 -0.86
N LYS A 32 -0.84 6.84 -0.16
CA LYS A 32 0.58 6.60 -0.48
C LYS A 32 1.27 5.97 0.72
N LEU A 33 2.22 5.10 0.46
CA LEU A 33 3.12 4.62 1.48
C LEU A 33 3.92 5.80 2.07
N THR A 34 4.08 5.82 3.37
CA THR A 34 4.91 6.82 4.07
C THR A 34 6.39 6.44 4.06
N GLY A 35 6.68 5.16 3.93
CA GLY A 35 8.04 4.63 3.82
C GLY A 35 8.54 4.59 2.37
N LYS A 36 9.81 4.25 2.20
CA LYS A 36 10.41 4.01 0.89
C LYS A 36 9.92 2.69 0.31
N ASP A 37 9.78 2.62 -1.02
CA ASP A 37 9.26 1.45 -1.73
C ASP A 37 9.96 0.11 -1.40
N PRO A 38 11.30 0.06 -1.18
CA PRO A 38 11.96 -1.18 -0.76
C PRO A 38 11.56 -1.70 0.63
N LEU A 39 10.94 -0.86 1.48
CA LEU A 39 10.52 -1.30 2.81
C LEU A 39 9.31 -2.23 2.70
N PRO A 40 9.36 -3.41 3.32
CA PRO A 40 8.22 -4.32 3.33
C PRO A 40 7.06 -3.70 4.12
N ILE A 41 5.86 -3.88 3.60
CA ILE A 41 4.63 -3.64 4.36
C ILE A 41 4.38 -4.85 5.28
N LYS A 42 3.75 -4.60 6.42
CA LYS A 42 3.29 -5.69 7.29
C LYS A 42 2.26 -6.55 6.57
N THR A 43 2.43 -7.85 6.66
CA THR A 43 1.53 -8.83 6.08
C THR A 43 0.71 -9.51 7.19
N TYR A 44 -0.30 -10.30 6.82
CA TYR A 44 -1.08 -11.08 7.78
C TYR A 44 -0.22 -12.00 8.67
N VAL A 45 0.94 -12.43 8.16
CA VAL A 45 1.95 -13.19 8.90
C VAL A 45 2.53 -12.38 10.05
N ASP A 46 2.85 -11.11 9.78
CA ASP A 46 3.42 -10.20 10.77
C ASP A 46 2.43 -9.84 11.89
N TYR A 47 1.13 -10.01 11.61
CA TYR A 47 0.05 -9.88 12.60
C TYR A 47 -0.31 -11.20 13.32
N GLY A 48 0.40 -12.31 13.00
CA GLY A 48 0.15 -13.61 13.62
C GLY A 48 -1.11 -14.32 13.13
N LEU A 49 -1.74 -13.85 12.05
CA LEU A 49 -3.00 -14.39 11.52
C LEU A 49 -2.86 -15.75 10.81
N GLU A 50 -1.64 -16.27 10.68
CA GLU A 50 -1.40 -17.61 10.08
C GLU A 50 -1.78 -18.77 11.01
N LYS A 51 -1.69 -18.56 12.33
CA LYS A 51 -1.89 -19.62 13.30
C LYS A 51 -3.27 -19.50 13.90
N PRO A 52 -4.08 -20.57 13.90
CA PRO A 52 -5.27 -20.60 14.73
C PRO A 52 -4.81 -20.64 16.19
N THR A 53 -4.59 -19.49 16.79
CA THR A 53 -4.27 -19.35 18.21
C THR A 53 -5.55 -19.17 18.98
N GLU A 54 -5.67 -19.89 20.08
CA GLU A 54 -6.71 -19.70 21.10
C GLU A 54 -6.60 -18.35 21.84
N GLU A 55 -5.71 -17.47 21.41
CA GLU A 55 -5.46 -16.18 22.03
C GLU A 55 -6.43 -15.13 21.50
N GLU A 56 -7.34 -14.71 22.35
CA GLU A 56 -8.39 -13.70 22.14
C GLU A 56 -7.88 -12.27 21.83
N TYR A 57 -6.59 -12.07 21.59
CA TYR A 57 -5.98 -10.74 21.49
C TYR A 57 -5.40 -10.37 20.12
N ILE A 58 -5.69 -11.15 19.07
CA ILE A 58 -5.22 -10.79 17.72
C ILE A 58 -6.20 -9.77 17.14
N ILE A 59 -5.77 -8.51 17.09
CA ILE A 59 -6.55 -7.46 16.42
C ILE A 59 -6.32 -7.59 14.91
N ASP A 60 -7.38 -7.94 14.20
CA ASP A 60 -7.36 -7.91 12.74
C ASP A 60 -7.23 -6.45 12.26
N PRO A 61 -6.18 -6.12 11.49
CA PRO A 61 -6.00 -4.76 10.96
C PRO A 61 -7.15 -4.30 10.04
N MET A 62 -7.95 -5.23 9.51
CA MET A 62 -9.13 -4.89 8.72
C MET A 62 -10.32 -4.44 9.56
N THR A 63 -10.31 -4.66 10.88
CA THR A 63 -11.43 -4.33 11.76
C THR A 63 -11.82 -2.85 11.65
N SER A 64 -10.86 -1.94 11.71
CA SER A 64 -11.14 -0.50 11.62
C SER A 64 -11.76 -0.08 10.28
N VAL A 65 -11.35 -0.72 9.18
CA VAL A 65 -11.91 -0.50 7.84
C VAL A 65 -13.35 -1.03 7.80
N LEU A 66 -13.59 -2.23 8.31
CA LEU A 66 -14.91 -2.86 8.34
C LEU A 66 -15.89 -2.10 9.23
N GLU A 67 -15.46 -1.65 10.41
CA GLU A 67 -16.26 -0.80 11.31
C GLU A 67 -16.63 0.53 10.64
N TYR A 68 -15.68 1.16 9.96
CA TYR A 68 -15.95 2.37 9.22
C TYR A 68 -16.99 2.12 8.11
N LEU A 69 -16.81 1.07 7.30
CA LEU A 69 -17.77 0.71 6.24
C LEU A 69 -19.15 0.38 6.81
N GLY A 70 -19.21 -0.32 7.96
CA GLY A 70 -20.45 -0.63 8.66
C GLY A 70 -21.17 0.59 9.24
N SER A 71 -20.46 1.71 9.44
CA SER A 71 -21.04 2.95 9.94
C SER A 71 -21.77 3.80 8.90
N MET A 72 -21.70 3.42 7.61
CA MET A 72 -22.31 4.15 6.50
C MET A 72 -23.83 4.13 6.61
N LYS A 73 -24.45 5.29 6.38
CA LYS A 73 -25.90 5.48 6.43
C LYS A 73 -26.51 5.45 5.04
N LYS A 74 -27.83 5.41 5.00
CA LYS A 74 -28.57 5.51 3.74
C LYS A 74 -28.21 6.81 3.01
N GLY A 75 -27.83 6.70 1.73
CA GLY A 75 -27.42 7.84 0.91
C GLY A 75 -25.90 8.11 0.94
N GLU A 76 -25.14 7.37 1.73
CA GLU A 76 -23.68 7.40 1.77
C GLU A 76 -23.10 6.17 1.11
N GLN A 77 -21.97 6.32 0.42
CA GLN A 77 -21.21 5.22 -0.20
C GLN A 77 -19.72 5.48 -0.05
N VAL A 78 -18.96 4.42 0.12
CA VAL A 78 -17.50 4.44 0.10
C VAL A 78 -17.00 3.47 -0.95
N TRP A 79 -16.14 3.94 -1.81
CA TRP A 79 -15.50 3.12 -2.81
C TRP A 79 -14.01 3.09 -2.55
N ILE A 80 -13.46 1.90 -2.45
CA ILE A 80 -12.02 1.67 -2.34
C ILE A 80 -11.60 0.96 -3.62
N GLN A 81 -10.77 1.63 -4.40
CA GLN A 81 -10.26 1.11 -5.67
C GLN A 81 -8.78 0.82 -5.52
N ILE A 82 -8.42 -0.44 -5.76
CA ILE A 82 -7.04 -0.91 -5.74
C ILE A 82 -6.66 -1.25 -7.18
N MET A 83 -5.81 -0.43 -7.77
CA MET A 83 -5.29 -0.65 -9.11
C MET A 83 -3.91 -1.28 -9.00
N ILE A 84 -3.70 -2.39 -9.69
CA ILE A 84 -2.47 -3.18 -9.63
C ILE A 84 -1.92 -3.30 -11.04
N GLN A 85 -0.66 -2.97 -11.22
CA GLN A 85 0.07 -3.13 -12.47
C GLN A 85 1.37 -3.88 -12.20
N ALA A 86 1.74 -4.79 -13.11
CA ALA A 86 3.03 -5.44 -13.03
C ALA A 86 4.15 -4.39 -13.14
N TYR A 87 5.08 -4.44 -12.19
CA TYR A 87 6.23 -3.54 -12.20
C TYR A 87 7.09 -3.81 -13.43
N LYS A 88 7.35 -2.75 -14.21
CA LYS A 88 8.24 -2.83 -15.36
C LYS A 88 9.63 -2.41 -14.91
N THR A 89 10.58 -3.36 -14.96
CA THR A 89 12.01 -3.09 -14.69
C THR A 89 12.65 -2.11 -15.70
N GLU A 90 11.88 -1.68 -16.67
CA GLU A 90 12.31 -0.82 -17.76
C GLU A 90 11.85 0.61 -17.54
N GLY A 91 12.58 1.36 -16.76
CA GLY A 91 12.50 2.81 -16.80
C GLY A 91 13.17 3.33 -18.07
N LEU A 92 12.41 3.66 -19.09
CA LEU A 92 12.87 4.61 -20.11
C LEU A 92 13.13 5.93 -19.39
N GLN A 93 14.39 6.33 -19.26
CA GLN A 93 14.70 7.70 -18.87
C GLN A 93 14.20 8.59 -20.01
N GLU A 94 13.09 9.28 -19.78
CA GLU A 94 12.60 10.30 -20.68
C GLU A 94 13.74 11.27 -20.99
N GLY A 95 14.03 11.45 -22.26
CA GLY A 95 14.90 12.50 -22.78
C GLY A 95 16.38 12.17 -23.02
N LYS A 96 16.84 10.94 -22.89
CA LYS A 96 18.20 10.57 -23.31
C LYS A 96 18.18 9.50 -24.39
N TRP A 97 18.77 9.80 -25.53
CA TRP A 97 19.05 8.86 -26.62
C TRP A 97 19.65 7.58 -26.04
N ALA A 98 18.87 6.50 -26.00
CA ALA A 98 19.31 5.22 -25.46
C ALA A 98 20.26 4.57 -26.49
N LEU A 99 21.54 4.54 -26.14
CA LEU A 99 22.51 3.72 -26.89
C LEU A 99 22.13 2.24 -26.69
N PRO A 100 22.15 1.40 -27.74
CA PRO A 100 21.61 0.04 -27.74
C PRO A 100 22.29 -0.96 -26.80
N PHE A 101 23.34 -0.56 -26.10
CA PHE A 101 24.12 -1.41 -25.19
C PHE A 101 23.99 -1.04 -23.69
N ARG A 102 23.12 -0.12 -23.30
CA ARG A 102 22.93 0.22 -21.89
C ARG A 102 22.06 -0.83 -21.22
N LYS A 103 22.64 -1.57 -20.25
CA LYS A 103 21.88 -2.50 -19.39
C LYS A 103 20.72 -1.74 -18.75
N LYS A 104 19.52 -2.28 -18.93
CA LYS A 104 18.30 -1.79 -18.26
C LYS A 104 18.52 -1.77 -16.75
N LYS A 105 18.23 -0.66 -16.13
CA LYS A 105 18.47 -0.43 -14.70
C LYS A 105 17.21 -0.78 -13.94
N ASP A 106 17.29 -1.77 -13.08
CA ASP A 106 16.22 -2.06 -12.13
C ASP A 106 16.37 -1.12 -10.92
N VAL A 107 15.65 0.00 -10.98
CA VAL A 107 15.73 1.08 -9.99
C VAL A 107 15.33 0.56 -8.60
N LEU A 108 14.26 -0.23 -8.50
CA LEU A 108 13.80 -0.79 -7.23
C LEU A 108 14.84 -1.70 -6.62
N LYS A 109 15.47 -2.57 -7.42
CA LYS A 109 16.52 -3.46 -6.97
C LYS A 109 17.75 -2.70 -6.48
N GLU A 110 18.16 -1.65 -7.20
CA GLU A 110 19.32 -0.83 -6.80
C GLU A 110 19.03 -0.08 -5.48
N GLU A 111 17.85 0.51 -5.35
CA GLU A 111 17.45 1.18 -4.10
C GLU A 111 17.37 0.21 -2.94
N THR A 112 16.88 -1.01 -3.18
CA THR A 112 16.80 -2.07 -2.17
C THR A 112 18.19 -2.50 -1.71
N LEU A 113 19.12 -2.76 -2.63
CA LEU A 113 20.49 -3.13 -2.32
C LEU A 113 21.22 -2.01 -1.58
N LYS A 114 20.99 -0.74 -2.00
CA LYS A 114 21.52 0.43 -1.31
C LYS A 114 21.01 0.50 0.12
N MET A 115 19.71 0.29 0.35
CA MET A 115 19.13 0.32 1.69
C MET A 115 19.71 -0.76 2.61
N ILE A 116 19.89 -1.98 2.10
CA ILE A 116 20.55 -3.06 2.86
C ILE A 116 21.99 -2.67 3.21
N LYS A 117 22.72 -2.10 2.24
CA LYS A 117 24.07 -1.60 2.48
C LYS A 117 24.08 -0.51 3.54
N ASP A 118 23.23 0.52 3.42
CA ASP A 118 23.13 1.61 4.39
C ASP A 118 22.88 1.07 5.82
N ILE A 119 22.03 0.03 5.98
CA ILE A 119 21.81 -0.60 7.30
C ILE A 119 23.06 -1.31 7.79
N ARG A 120 23.80 -2.01 6.93
CA ARG A 120 25.05 -2.69 7.31
C ARG A 120 26.15 -1.69 7.65
N ASP A 121 26.27 -0.63 6.87
CA ASP A 121 27.29 0.41 7.08
C ASP A 121 27.08 1.16 8.43
N THR A 122 25.86 1.18 8.99
CA THR A 122 25.64 1.71 10.35
C THR A 122 26.34 0.88 11.44
N ALA A 123 26.69 -0.36 11.15
CA ALA A 123 27.40 -1.25 12.07
C ALA A 123 28.92 -1.17 11.91
N GLU A 124 29.42 -0.52 10.85
CA GLU A 124 30.85 -0.31 10.66
C GLU A 124 31.38 0.79 11.57
N PRO A 125 32.62 0.70 12.05
CA PRO A 125 33.21 1.71 12.90
C PRO A 125 33.37 3.03 12.11
N LYS A 126 33.02 4.16 12.75
CA LYS A 126 33.18 5.50 12.16
C LYS A 126 34.62 6.04 12.29
N GLU A 127 35.44 5.41 13.12
CA GLU A 127 36.84 5.79 13.37
C GLU A 127 37.80 4.71 12.89
N GLU A 128 38.93 5.11 12.33
CA GLU A 128 39.98 4.22 11.88
C GLU A 128 40.54 3.40 13.08
N GLY A 129 40.39 2.07 13.02
CA GLY A 129 40.80 1.17 14.09
C GLY A 129 39.71 0.77 15.10
N GLY A 130 38.49 1.27 14.94
CA GLY A 130 37.34 0.85 15.75
C GLY A 130 36.87 -0.59 15.39
N TYR A 131 36.23 -1.26 16.34
CA TYR A 131 35.60 -2.55 16.08
C TYR A 131 34.18 -2.38 15.53
N PRO A 132 33.77 -3.15 14.51
CA PRO A 132 32.41 -3.11 14.01
C PRO A 132 31.44 -3.60 15.10
N ARG A 133 30.33 -2.90 15.28
CA ARG A 133 29.27 -3.38 16.16
C ARG A 133 28.45 -4.46 15.48
N LEU A 134 27.91 -5.36 16.28
CA LEU A 134 26.95 -6.33 15.78
C LEU A 134 25.62 -5.62 15.41
N LEU A 135 25.02 -6.06 14.31
CA LEU A 135 23.67 -5.64 13.96
C LEU A 135 22.69 -6.05 15.06
N THR A 136 21.83 -5.16 15.45
CA THR A 136 20.72 -5.44 16.39
C THR A 136 19.74 -6.45 15.78
N LYS A 137 18.94 -7.08 16.63
CA LYS A 137 17.89 -8.00 16.16
C LYS A 137 16.95 -7.29 15.16
N GLY A 138 16.49 -6.09 15.49
CA GLY A 138 15.59 -5.32 14.60
C GLY A 138 16.21 -4.98 13.24
N GLU A 139 17.52 -4.67 13.19
CA GLU A 139 18.22 -4.45 11.91
C GLU A 139 18.32 -5.73 11.08
N LYS A 140 18.61 -6.86 11.71
CA LYS A 140 18.62 -8.18 11.05
C LYS A 140 17.25 -8.56 10.51
N ASP A 141 16.21 -8.40 11.32
CA ASP A 141 14.82 -8.69 10.95
C ASP A 141 14.37 -7.81 9.78
N LYS A 142 14.76 -6.53 9.79
CA LYS A 142 14.49 -5.58 8.71
C LYS A 142 15.19 -5.99 7.41
N ILE A 143 16.46 -6.36 7.46
CA ILE A 143 17.20 -6.87 6.29
C ILE A 143 16.52 -8.14 5.76
N ALA A 144 16.22 -9.10 6.62
CA ALA A 144 15.56 -10.34 6.23
C ALA A 144 14.18 -10.10 5.58
N ALA A 145 13.40 -9.14 6.08
CA ALA A 145 12.12 -8.77 5.50
C ALA A 145 12.27 -8.12 4.11
N ILE A 146 13.26 -7.24 3.94
CA ILE A 146 13.60 -6.63 2.65
C ILE A 146 14.05 -7.71 1.64
N GLU A 147 14.95 -8.61 2.02
CA GLU A 147 15.44 -9.70 1.17
C GLU A 147 14.29 -10.65 0.76
N ARG A 148 13.37 -10.94 1.68
CA ARG A 148 12.15 -11.74 1.38
C ARG A 148 11.26 -11.05 0.36
N SER A 149 11.13 -9.72 0.44
CA SER A 149 10.34 -8.94 -0.53
C SER A 149 10.99 -8.93 -1.91
N MET A 150 12.33 -8.86 -1.99
CA MET A 150 13.07 -8.92 -3.25
C MET A 150 12.90 -10.25 -4.00
N ALA A 151 12.62 -11.34 -3.30
CA ALA A 151 12.38 -12.66 -3.91
C ALA A 151 11.00 -12.77 -4.58
N LYS A 152 10.13 -11.78 -4.41
CA LYS A 152 8.78 -11.75 -4.98
C LYS A 152 8.73 -10.84 -6.20
N PHE A 153 7.74 -11.09 -7.08
CA PHE A 153 7.46 -10.19 -8.19
C PHE A 153 6.87 -8.89 -7.68
N PRO A 154 7.46 -7.73 -7.98
CA PRO A 154 6.94 -6.45 -7.57
C PRO A 154 5.75 -6.01 -8.44
N PHE A 155 4.85 -5.26 -7.83
CA PHE A 155 3.71 -4.62 -8.48
C PHE A 155 3.67 -3.14 -8.13
N GLU A 156 3.28 -2.32 -9.10
CA GLU A 156 2.86 -0.95 -8.83
C GLU A 156 1.42 -0.96 -8.37
N VAL A 157 1.16 -0.34 -7.23
CA VAL A 157 -0.18 -0.33 -6.63
C VAL A 157 -0.61 1.10 -6.38
N MET A 158 -1.83 1.42 -6.82
CA MET A 158 -2.49 2.68 -6.48
C MET A 158 -3.78 2.39 -5.73
N ILE A 159 -3.92 2.94 -4.54
CA ILE A 159 -5.14 2.83 -3.73
C ILE A 159 -5.82 4.18 -3.72
N ARG A 160 -7.09 4.20 -4.15
CA ARG A 160 -7.94 5.39 -4.16
C ARG A 160 -9.17 5.14 -3.30
N GLY A 161 -9.45 6.07 -2.39
CA GLY A 161 -10.67 6.11 -1.61
C GLY A 161 -11.58 7.22 -2.10
N LEU A 162 -12.87 6.92 -2.25
CA LEU A 162 -13.91 7.87 -2.60
C LEU A 162 -15.02 7.80 -1.55
N TYR A 163 -15.44 8.94 -1.05
CA TYR A 163 -16.66 9.10 -0.25
C TYR A 163 -17.70 9.85 -1.09
N ILE A 164 -18.84 9.22 -1.26
CA ILE A 164 -19.92 9.69 -2.12
C ILE A 164 -21.18 9.74 -1.27
N ALA A 165 -21.89 10.87 -1.29
CA ALA A 165 -23.13 10.99 -0.56
C ALA A 165 -24.13 11.89 -1.30
N THR A 166 -25.42 11.69 -1.05
CA THR A 166 -26.41 12.68 -1.46
C THR A 166 -26.14 14.01 -0.73
N LYS A 167 -26.58 15.12 -1.28
CA LYS A 167 -26.38 16.45 -0.64
C LYS A 167 -26.91 16.51 0.80
N GLU A 168 -28.01 15.80 1.05
CA GLU A 168 -28.68 15.75 2.34
C GLU A 168 -27.96 14.86 3.35
N SER A 169 -27.32 13.80 2.86
CA SER A 169 -26.63 12.81 3.70
C SER A 169 -25.14 13.08 3.87
N PHE A 170 -24.59 14.06 3.16
CA PHE A 170 -23.17 14.34 3.18
C PHE A 170 -22.69 14.73 4.57
N ASN A 171 -21.76 13.94 5.11
CA ASN A 171 -21.17 14.17 6.42
C ASN A 171 -19.64 14.27 6.30
N PRO A 172 -19.03 15.41 6.62
CA PRO A 172 -17.56 15.54 6.62
C PRO A 172 -16.82 14.54 7.51
N ILE A 173 -17.49 14.05 8.56
CA ILE A 173 -16.91 13.01 9.44
C ILE A 173 -16.62 11.73 8.67
N GLY A 174 -17.43 11.41 7.64
CA GLY A 174 -17.18 10.28 6.75
C GLY A 174 -15.81 10.34 6.05
N ILE A 175 -15.36 11.54 5.69
CA ILE A 175 -14.04 11.76 5.09
C ILE A 175 -12.93 11.43 6.08
N THR A 176 -13.06 11.94 7.31
CA THR A 176 -12.08 11.70 8.38
C THR A 176 -12.02 10.21 8.75
N GLY A 177 -13.18 9.55 8.77
CA GLY A 177 -13.29 8.11 9.00
C GLY A 177 -12.57 7.31 7.90
N LEU A 178 -12.76 7.66 6.63
CA LEU A 178 -12.07 7.01 5.51
C LEU A 178 -10.54 7.14 5.63
N ILE A 179 -10.06 8.34 5.92
CA ILE A 179 -8.61 8.56 6.09
C ILE A 179 -8.10 7.81 7.31
N GLY A 180 -8.82 7.85 8.43
CA GLY A 180 -8.43 7.25 9.70
C GLY A 180 -8.37 5.72 9.65
N SER A 181 -9.31 5.08 8.94
CA SER A 181 -9.35 3.62 8.81
C SER A 181 -8.15 3.01 8.07
N PHE A 182 -7.44 3.79 7.24
CA PHE A 182 -6.22 3.38 6.53
C PHE A 182 -4.92 3.86 7.18
N ARG A 183 -4.98 4.63 8.27
CA ARG A 183 -3.81 5.09 9.02
C ARG A 183 -3.54 4.16 10.20
N GLN A 184 -2.86 3.07 9.95
CA GLN A 184 -2.40 2.15 10.99
C GLN A 184 -0.88 2.03 10.96
#